data_e0a27b1da9e8fad72b44677638858301
#
_entry.id   e0a27b1da9e8fad72b44677638858301
#
_cell.length_a   1.000
_cell.length_b   1.000
_cell.length_c   1.000
_cell.angle_alpha   90.00
_cell.angle_beta   90.00
_cell.angle_gamma   90.00
#
_symmetry.space_group_name_H-M   'P 1'
#
loop_
_entity.id
_entity.type
_entity.pdbx_description
1 polymer ?
#
loop_
_entity_poly.entity_id
_entity_poly.type
_entity_poly.pdbx_seq_one_letter_code
_entity_poly.pdbx_strand_id
1 'polypeptide(L)'
;MLVRIIGGHGGVSPGFRATSYLIDGKLLLDAGSVASGIQIEEQSNIDHILISHAHLDHISDLAFLADNCFGLKGKPFEIYANSPVREAIKTHLLNDVIWPDFTALPTKENPTLRIHDIKPLMQLVLGDYRIMPIPVNHSTGALGFIIERKNASVVFTQDTGPTDKIWEYAHEIKNLKAIFTEVSFPNSMEKVAVASQHHTPASMKEEIKKMPKDVPIFLGHLKPNFQSQLFKEIAEIGDERITILGSGDTSYVF
;
A
#
# COMPACT_ATOMS: atom_id res chain seq x y z
N MET A 1 3.87 -2.76 16.74
CA MET A 1 3.24 -2.12 15.55
C MET A 1 1.99 -2.92 15.22
N LEU A 2 0.83 -2.28 15.13
CA LEU A 2 -0.42 -2.90 14.70
C LEU A 2 -0.64 -2.59 13.23
N VAL A 3 -0.80 -3.59 12.38
CA VAL A 3 -1.14 -3.44 10.95
C VAL A 3 -2.53 -4.01 10.73
N ARG A 4 -3.48 -3.16 10.36
CA ARG A 4 -4.87 -3.52 10.03
C ARG A 4 -5.05 -3.48 8.52
N ILE A 5 -5.51 -4.59 7.95
CA ILE A 5 -5.79 -4.74 6.53
C ILE A 5 -7.23 -4.27 6.27
N ILE A 6 -7.41 -3.07 5.78
CA ILE A 6 -8.72 -2.54 5.39
C ILE A 6 -9.13 -3.13 4.06
N GLY A 7 -8.18 -3.21 3.13
CA GLY A 7 -8.30 -3.87 1.85
C GLY A 7 -6.94 -4.40 1.39
N GLY A 8 -6.93 -5.55 0.74
CA GLY A 8 -5.71 -6.22 0.30
C GLY A 8 -5.85 -6.90 -1.07
N HIS A 9 -6.76 -6.42 -1.92
CA HIS A 9 -7.03 -7.02 -3.23
C HIS A 9 -6.66 -6.08 -4.38
N GLY A 10 -6.24 -6.65 -5.49
CA GLY A 10 -5.96 -5.93 -6.73
C GLY A 10 -7.22 -5.63 -7.55
N GLY A 11 -8.30 -5.23 -6.89
CA GLY A 11 -9.57 -4.87 -7.52
C GLY A 11 -10.71 -4.81 -6.51
N VAL A 12 -11.86 -4.33 -6.97
CA VAL A 12 -13.06 -4.12 -6.14
C VAL A 12 -14.22 -4.96 -6.66
N SER A 13 -14.82 -5.73 -5.75
CA SER A 13 -16.12 -6.40 -5.97
C SER A 13 -16.76 -6.70 -4.61
N PRO A 14 -18.01 -7.19 -4.52
CA PRO A 14 -18.61 -7.53 -3.24
C PRO A 14 -17.73 -8.46 -2.40
N GLY A 15 -17.33 -8.01 -1.21
CA GLY A 15 -16.42 -8.73 -0.33
C GLY A 15 -14.93 -8.56 -0.61
N PHE A 16 -14.54 -7.84 -1.66
CA PHE A 16 -13.15 -7.58 -2.03
C PHE A 16 -12.87 -6.07 -2.10
N ARG A 17 -11.90 -5.61 -1.32
CA ARG A 17 -11.54 -4.21 -1.20
C ARG A 17 -10.12 -3.96 -1.72
N ALA A 18 -9.95 -2.85 -2.45
CA ALA A 18 -8.66 -2.39 -2.95
C ALA A 18 -7.68 -2.07 -1.82
N THR A 19 -6.41 -2.00 -2.15
CA THR A 19 -5.30 -1.92 -1.18
C THR A 19 -5.39 -0.72 -0.25
N SER A 20 -5.45 -0.99 1.07
CA SER A 20 -5.36 0.02 2.13
C SER A 20 -4.92 -0.64 3.44
N TYR A 21 -3.78 -0.25 3.98
CA TYR A 21 -3.26 -0.75 5.25
C TYR A 21 -3.19 0.37 6.28
N LEU A 22 -3.82 0.19 7.43
CA LEU A 22 -3.82 1.17 8.51
C LEU A 22 -2.88 0.73 9.64
N ILE A 23 -1.86 1.52 9.90
CA ILE A 23 -0.82 1.24 10.88
C ILE A 23 -1.07 2.06 12.13
N ASP A 24 -1.25 1.37 13.27
CA ASP A 24 -1.50 1.95 14.60
C ASP A 24 -2.67 2.97 14.62
N GLY A 25 -3.61 2.91 13.68
CA GLY A 25 -4.74 3.82 13.55
C GLY A 25 -4.37 5.25 13.11
N LYS A 26 -3.12 5.49 12.67
CA LYS A 26 -2.58 6.84 12.41
C LYS A 26 -1.90 7.01 11.07
N LEU A 27 -1.22 5.98 10.60
CA LEU A 27 -0.50 5.97 9.33
C LEU A 27 -1.21 5.05 8.35
N LEU A 28 -1.74 5.62 7.28
CA LEU A 28 -2.36 4.87 6.18
C LEU A 28 -1.33 4.63 5.09
N LEU A 29 -1.26 3.42 4.58
CA LEU A 29 -0.51 3.05 3.39
C LEU A 29 -1.49 2.68 2.28
N ASP A 30 -1.53 3.50 1.25
CA ASP A 30 -2.49 3.55 0.15
C ASP A 30 -3.95 3.75 0.59
N ALA A 31 -4.72 4.37 -0.28
CA ALA A 31 -6.10 4.78 -0.04
C ALA A 31 -7.06 4.22 -1.12
N GLY A 32 -6.99 2.91 -1.36
CA GLY A 32 -7.87 2.25 -2.34
C GLY A 32 -9.26 1.93 -1.80
N SER A 33 -9.42 1.76 -0.48
CA SER A 33 -10.71 1.40 0.12
C SER A 33 -10.90 1.87 1.57
N VAL A 34 -10.15 2.89 1.99
CA VAL A 34 -10.22 3.40 3.36
C VAL A 34 -11.57 4.02 3.70
N ALA A 35 -12.15 4.79 2.78
CA ALA A 35 -13.43 5.47 3.01
C ALA A 35 -14.61 4.52 3.07
N SER A 36 -14.56 3.42 2.33
CA SER A 36 -15.58 2.37 2.34
C SER A 36 -15.32 1.28 3.39
N GLY A 37 -14.14 1.24 3.98
CA GLY A 37 -13.67 0.16 4.84
C GLY A 37 -13.75 0.43 6.33
N ILE A 38 -13.71 1.69 6.77
CA ILE A 38 -13.75 2.09 8.18
C ILE A 38 -14.70 3.27 8.43
N GLN A 39 -15.14 3.44 9.67
CA GLN A 39 -16.07 4.50 10.06
C GLN A 39 -15.43 5.89 9.92
N ILE A 40 -16.24 6.93 9.69
CA ILE A 40 -15.77 8.32 9.50
C ILE A 40 -14.95 8.81 10.72
N GLU A 41 -15.34 8.41 11.90
CA GLU A 41 -14.62 8.73 13.15
C GLU A 41 -13.19 8.16 13.13
N GLU A 42 -13.02 6.93 12.63
CA GLU A 42 -11.70 6.32 12.46
C GLU A 42 -10.90 6.99 11.32
N GLN A 43 -11.59 7.32 10.20
CA GLN A 43 -10.97 8.06 9.09
C GLN A 43 -10.38 9.38 9.58
N SER A 44 -11.10 10.14 10.41
CA SER A 44 -10.64 11.42 10.94
C SER A 44 -9.41 11.33 11.85
N ASN A 45 -9.12 10.15 12.40
CA ASN A 45 -7.95 9.89 13.24
C ASN A 45 -6.66 9.65 12.46
N ILE A 46 -6.73 9.41 11.15
CA ILE A 46 -5.56 9.22 10.30
C ILE A 46 -4.81 10.55 10.20
N ASP A 47 -3.51 10.53 10.46
CA ASP A 47 -2.67 11.73 10.41
C ASP A 47 -1.81 11.78 9.15
N HIS A 48 -1.27 10.63 8.75
CA HIS A 48 -0.31 10.51 7.65
C HIS A 48 -0.78 9.47 6.65
N ILE A 49 -0.57 9.73 5.35
CA ILE A 49 -0.92 8.83 4.25
C ILE A 49 0.30 8.69 3.34
N LEU A 50 0.82 7.47 3.22
CA LEU A 50 1.83 7.14 2.23
C LEU A 50 1.14 6.63 0.97
N ILE A 51 1.51 7.14 -0.19
CA ILE A 51 1.02 6.64 -1.48
C ILE A 51 2.18 6.00 -2.24
N SER A 52 2.00 4.74 -2.56
CA SER A 52 2.99 3.94 -3.27
C SER A 52 3.09 4.31 -4.75
N HIS A 53 1.95 4.40 -5.42
CA HIS A 53 1.83 4.75 -6.84
C HIS A 53 0.41 5.25 -7.17
N ALA A 54 0.18 5.70 -8.41
CA ALA A 54 -1.02 6.43 -8.78
C ALA A 54 -2.11 5.58 -9.46
N HIS A 55 -2.06 4.24 -9.38
CA HIS A 55 -3.17 3.43 -9.87
C HIS A 55 -4.41 3.63 -9.00
N LEU A 56 -5.58 3.55 -9.63
CA LEU A 56 -6.84 3.94 -9.00
C LEU A 56 -7.18 3.10 -7.76
N ASP A 57 -6.84 1.83 -7.76
CA ASP A 57 -7.02 0.92 -6.62
C ASP A 57 -6.07 1.19 -5.42
N HIS A 58 -5.22 2.23 -5.53
CA HIS A 58 -4.37 2.75 -4.45
C HIS A 58 -4.70 4.19 -4.04
N ILE A 59 -5.46 4.94 -4.86
CA ILE A 59 -5.73 6.36 -4.60
C ILE A 59 -7.20 6.75 -4.65
N SER A 60 -8.12 5.88 -5.08
CA SER A 60 -9.53 6.24 -5.31
C SER A 60 -10.21 6.86 -4.10
N ASP A 61 -9.95 6.31 -2.92
CA ASP A 61 -10.59 6.76 -1.68
C ASP A 61 -9.95 8.02 -1.07
N LEU A 62 -8.86 8.57 -1.64
CA LEU A 62 -8.38 9.91 -1.26
C LEU A 62 -9.47 10.97 -1.46
N ALA A 63 -10.22 10.85 -2.54
CA ALA A 63 -11.33 11.73 -2.87
C ALA A 63 -12.43 11.67 -1.80
N PHE A 64 -12.89 10.46 -1.48
CA PHE A 64 -13.96 10.24 -0.50
C PHE A 64 -13.50 10.48 0.93
N LEU A 65 -12.26 10.15 1.28
CA LEU A 65 -11.68 10.46 2.59
C LEU A 65 -11.67 11.97 2.86
N ALA A 66 -11.26 12.76 1.86
CA ALA A 66 -11.26 14.22 1.95
C ALA A 66 -12.67 14.77 2.14
N ASP A 67 -13.64 14.28 1.39
CA ASP A 67 -15.04 14.71 1.46
C ASP A 67 -15.69 14.32 2.80
N ASN A 68 -15.57 13.04 3.19
CA ASN A 68 -16.11 12.52 4.45
C ASN A 68 -15.61 13.29 5.68
N CYS A 69 -14.36 13.73 5.65
CA CYS A 69 -13.71 14.39 6.80
C CYS A 69 -13.65 15.92 6.64
N PHE A 70 -14.23 16.48 5.58
CA PHE A 70 -14.27 17.93 5.36
C PHE A 70 -14.97 18.64 6.51
N GLY A 71 -14.27 19.58 7.12
CA GLY A 71 -14.77 20.31 8.29
C GLY A 71 -14.81 19.55 9.62
N LEU A 72 -14.53 18.24 9.62
CA LEU A 72 -14.49 17.42 10.84
C LEU A 72 -13.10 17.39 11.47
N LYS A 73 -12.04 17.36 10.62
CA LYS A 73 -10.66 17.29 11.07
C LYS A 73 -10.06 18.70 11.15
N GLY A 74 -9.58 19.11 12.32
CA GLY A 74 -9.02 20.45 12.55
C GLY A 74 -7.64 20.69 11.93
N LYS A 75 -7.07 19.69 11.24
CA LYS A 75 -5.76 19.73 10.56
C LYS A 75 -5.81 18.92 9.27
N PRO A 76 -4.92 19.19 8.30
CA PRO A 76 -4.84 18.40 7.06
C PRO A 76 -4.56 16.92 7.30
N PHE A 77 -4.95 16.09 6.34
CA PHE A 77 -4.28 14.81 6.12
C PHE A 77 -2.94 15.08 5.42
N GLU A 78 -1.85 14.63 6.02
CA GLU A 78 -0.51 14.82 5.47
C GLU A 78 -0.18 13.64 4.55
N ILE A 79 -0.21 13.86 3.23
CA ILE A 79 0.02 12.85 2.19
C ILE A 79 1.49 12.91 1.77
N TYR A 80 2.12 11.75 1.64
CA TYR A 80 3.51 11.62 1.21
C TYR A 80 3.57 10.76 -0.05
N ALA A 81 3.97 11.38 -1.15
CA ALA A 81 4.10 10.76 -2.45
C ALA A 81 5.31 11.34 -3.19
N ASN A 82 5.94 10.58 -4.07
CA ASN A 82 6.99 11.16 -4.91
C ASN A 82 6.40 12.04 -6.04
N SER A 83 7.26 12.78 -6.70
CA SER A 83 6.84 13.78 -7.69
C SER A 83 5.93 13.24 -8.80
N PRO A 84 6.22 12.09 -9.46
CA PRO A 84 5.32 11.54 -10.48
C PRO A 84 3.91 11.21 -9.94
N VAL A 85 3.84 10.61 -8.76
CA VAL A 85 2.56 10.22 -8.12
C VAL A 85 1.77 11.45 -7.68
N ARG A 86 2.44 12.42 -7.05
CA ARG A 86 1.84 13.71 -6.67
C ARG A 86 1.24 14.42 -7.88
N GLU A 87 1.99 14.48 -8.98
CA GLU A 87 1.54 15.12 -10.22
C GLU A 87 0.30 14.39 -10.79
N ALA A 88 0.31 13.07 -10.81
CA ALA A 88 -0.83 12.28 -11.26
C ALA A 88 -2.09 12.54 -10.41
N ILE A 89 -1.97 12.57 -9.08
CA ILE A 89 -3.09 12.85 -8.17
C ILE A 89 -3.68 14.25 -8.45
N LYS A 90 -2.82 15.26 -8.61
CA LYS A 90 -3.28 16.65 -8.84
C LYS A 90 -3.86 16.86 -10.23
N THR A 91 -3.28 16.24 -11.25
CA THR A 91 -3.71 16.44 -12.63
C THR A 91 -4.96 15.64 -12.97
N HIS A 92 -5.10 14.43 -12.39
CA HIS A 92 -6.10 13.47 -12.85
C HIS A 92 -7.17 13.10 -11.82
N LEU A 93 -6.98 13.40 -10.54
CA LEU A 93 -7.96 13.09 -9.51
C LEU A 93 -8.51 14.38 -8.85
N LEU A 94 -7.65 15.18 -8.21
CA LEU A 94 -8.03 16.39 -7.46
C LEU A 94 -7.87 17.63 -8.34
N ASN A 95 -8.67 17.76 -9.39
CA ASN A 95 -8.47 18.69 -10.49
C ASN A 95 -9.70 19.59 -10.82
N ASP A 96 -10.66 19.67 -9.89
CA ASP A 96 -11.93 20.41 -10.03
C ASP A 96 -12.83 19.94 -11.19
N VAL A 97 -12.45 18.82 -11.85
CA VAL A 97 -13.23 18.17 -12.92
C VAL A 97 -13.69 16.78 -12.48
N ILE A 98 -12.76 15.93 -12.07
CA ILE A 98 -13.07 14.58 -11.53
C ILE A 98 -13.50 14.72 -10.08
N TRP A 99 -12.71 15.47 -9.27
CA TRP A 99 -13.02 15.74 -7.86
C TRP A 99 -12.50 17.13 -7.46
N PRO A 100 -13.16 17.81 -6.48
CA PRO A 100 -12.67 19.11 -5.99
C PRO A 100 -11.22 19.06 -5.53
N ASP A 101 -10.47 20.14 -5.78
CA ASP A 101 -9.08 20.22 -5.30
C ASP A 101 -9.02 20.48 -3.80
N PHE A 102 -9.13 19.42 -3.01
CA PHE A 102 -8.99 19.45 -1.56
C PHE A 102 -7.58 19.85 -1.07
N THR A 103 -6.62 20.03 -1.96
CA THR A 103 -5.34 20.65 -1.61
C THR A 103 -5.43 22.19 -1.56
N ALA A 104 -6.58 22.75 -1.94
CA ALA A 104 -6.89 24.18 -1.86
C ALA A 104 -8.11 24.49 -0.98
N LEU A 105 -8.86 23.49 -0.53
CA LEU A 105 -10.10 23.62 0.25
C LEU A 105 -9.91 23.19 1.71
N PRO A 106 -10.51 23.89 2.71
CA PRO A 106 -11.28 25.13 2.56
C PRO A 106 -10.43 26.35 2.21
N THR A 107 -9.13 26.36 2.53
CA THR A 107 -8.16 27.38 2.13
C THR A 107 -6.81 26.75 1.81
N LYS A 108 -5.98 27.43 1.01
CA LYS A 108 -4.63 26.95 0.67
C LYS A 108 -3.69 26.87 1.88
N GLU A 109 -3.92 27.69 2.90
CA GLU A 109 -3.12 27.73 4.13
C GLU A 109 -3.45 26.56 5.04
N ASN A 110 -4.73 26.18 5.08
CA ASN A 110 -5.22 25.03 5.88
C ASN A 110 -6.11 24.13 5.03
N PRO A 111 -5.55 23.39 4.06
CA PRO A 111 -6.31 22.51 3.18
C PRO A 111 -6.73 21.22 3.90
N THR A 112 -7.69 20.49 3.34
CA THR A 112 -8.08 19.17 3.85
C THR A 112 -6.97 18.15 3.59
N LEU A 113 -6.34 18.23 2.41
CA LEU A 113 -5.21 17.37 2.02
C LEU A 113 -3.96 18.22 1.78
N ARG A 114 -2.84 17.84 2.37
CA ARG A 114 -1.54 18.45 2.08
C ARG A 114 -0.58 17.39 1.54
N ILE A 115 -0.04 17.62 0.34
CA ILE A 115 0.83 16.65 -0.33
C ILE A 115 2.29 17.08 -0.20
N HIS A 116 3.09 16.21 0.39
CA HIS A 116 4.53 16.36 0.54
C HIS A 116 5.26 15.49 -0.48
N ASP A 117 6.31 16.04 -1.08
CA ASP A 117 7.20 15.30 -1.97
C ASP A 117 8.18 14.48 -1.15
N ILE A 118 8.23 13.18 -1.42
CA ILE A 118 9.24 12.27 -0.85
C ILE A 118 10.19 11.80 -1.95
N LYS A 119 11.44 11.56 -1.56
CA LYS A 119 12.47 11.09 -2.50
C LYS A 119 12.76 9.63 -2.23
N PRO A 120 12.82 8.79 -3.28
CA PRO A 120 13.28 7.41 -3.13
C PRO A 120 14.64 7.34 -2.43
N LEU A 121 14.81 6.34 -1.58
CA LEU A 121 16.03 6.07 -0.80
C LEU A 121 16.42 7.17 0.20
N MET A 122 15.53 8.11 0.48
CA MET A 122 15.72 9.09 1.53
C MET A 122 14.75 8.83 2.68
N GLN A 123 15.30 8.55 3.85
CA GLN A 123 14.50 8.26 5.05
C GLN A 123 13.62 9.44 5.43
N LEU A 124 12.35 9.14 5.70
CA LEU A 124 11.34 10.05 6.23
C LEU A 124 11.05 9.69 7.70
N VAL A 125 10.88 10.71 8.55
CA VAL A 125 10.49 10.52 9.95
C VAL A 125 9.14 11.20 10.19
N LEU A 126 8.14 10.43 10.62
CA LEU A 126 6.79 10.88 10.93
C LEU A 126 6.44 10.47 12.35
N GLY A 127 6.57 11.39 13.30
CA GLY A 127 6.44 11.06 14.72
C GLY A 127 7.41 9.93 15.13
N ASP A 128 6.85 8.81 15.57
CA ASP A 128 7.64 7.63 15.98
C ASP A 128 8.01 6.70 14.82
N TYR A 129 7.56 6.98 13.58
CA TYR A 129 7.84 6.14 12.42
C TYR A 129 9.09 6.60 11.69
N ARG A 130 9.99 5.66 11.38
CA ARG A 130 11.05 5.82 10.38
C ARG A 130 10.66 5.05 9.15
N ILE A 131 10.61 5.72 8.01
CA ILE A 131 10.08 5.18 6.76
C ILE A 131 11.13 5.34 5.67
N MET A 132 11.48 4.22 5.04
CA MET A 132 12.37 4.19 3.89
C MET A 132 11.57 3.88 2.64
N PRO A 133 11.34 4.86 1.76
CA PRO A 133 10.71 4.63 0.45
C PRO A 133 11.73 4.05 -0.52
N ILE A 134 11.41 2.90 -1.13
CA ILE A 134 12.33 2.16 -2.00
C ILE A 134 11.66 1.94 -3.35
N PRO A 135 12.32 2.27 -4.49
CA PRO A 135 11.78 1.98 -5.80
C PRO A 135 11.54 0.49 -6.00
N VAL A 136 10.39 0.15 -6.58
CA VAL A 136 10.01 -1.21 -6.97
C VAL A 136 9.69 -1.28 -8.45
N ASN A 137 9.61 -2.50 -8.99
CA ASN A 137 9.39 -2.73 -10.42
C ASN A 137 7.90 -2.71 -10.76
N HIS A 138 7.35 -1.51 -10.96
CA HIS A 138 5.96 -1.31 -11.35
C HIS A 138 5.81 -0.02 -12.17
N SER A 139 4.69 0.68 -12.07
CA SER A 139 4.42 1.94 -12.78
C SER A 139 5.42 3.05 -12.43
N THR A 140 5.44 4.12 -13.23
CA THR A 140 6.35 5.25 -13.03
C THR A 140 6.25 5.83 -11.62
N GLY A 141 7.35 5.80 -10.90
CA GLY A 141 7.44 6.31 -9.53
C GLY A 141 6.92 5.36 -8.45
N ALA A 142 6.66 4.08 -8.77
CA ALA A 142 6.21 3.12 -7.78
C ALA A 142 7.23 2.91 -6.65
N LEU A 143 6.75 2.88 -5.42
CA LEU A 143 7.53 2.74 -4.20
C LEU A 143 6.97 1.61 -3.33
N GLY A 144 7.87 0.77 -2.83
CA GLY A 144 7.65 0.03 -1.60
C GLY A 144 8.17 0.82 -0.41
N PHE A 145 7.85 0.36 0.80
CA PHE A 145 8.24 1.02 2.04
C PHE A 145 8.77 0.02 3.07
N ILE A 146 9.84 0.39 3.74
CA ILE A 146 10.21 -0.23 5.02
C ILE A 146 9.79 0.75 6.11
N ILE A 147 8.89 0.30 6.98
CA ILE A 147 8.34 1.11 8.07
C ILE A 147 8.84 0.54 9.39
N GLU A 148 9.58 1.35 10.11
CA GLU A 148 10.09 1.01 11.44
C GLU A 148 9.40 1.86 12.50
N ARG A 149 8.97 1.22 13.60
CA ARG A 149 8.48 1.88 14.81
C ARG A 149 8.89 1.09 16.03
N LYS A 150 9.56 1.75 16.99
CA LYS A 150 10.11 1.10 18.20
C LYS A 150 11.04 -0.07 17.80
N ASN A 151 10.70 -1.29 18.20
CA ASN A 151 11.51 -2.49 17.97
C ASN A 151 10.92 -3.40 16.88
N ALA A 152 10.09 -2.87 15.98
CA ALA A 152 9.50 -3.60 14.89
C ALA A 152 9.67 -2.87 13.57
N SER A 153 10.10 -3.60 12.54
CA SER A 153 10.15 -3.14 11.17
C SER A 153 9.32 -4.07 10.29
N VAL A 154 8.62 -3.50 9.32
CA VAL A 154 7.78 -4.24 8.36
C VAL A 154 8.09 -3.73 6.96
N VAL A 155 8.24 -4.65 6.02
CA VAL A 155 8.38 -4.35 4.59
C VAL A 155 7.00 -4.42 3.93
N PHE A 156 6.68 -3.42 3.13
CA PHE A 156 5.54 -3.39 2.22
C PHE A 156 6.07 -3.14 0.81
N THR A 157 6.01 -4.13 -0.08
CA THR A 157 6.43 -3.91 -1.48
C THR A 157 5.42 -3.10 -2.26
N GLN A 158 4.15 -3.19 -1.87
CA GLN A 158 3.01 -2.80 -2.69
C GLN A 158 3.06 -3.50 -4.04
N ASP A 159 2.50 -2.93 -5.09
CA ASP A 159 2.50 -3.56 -6.42
C ASP A 159 3.90 -3.59 -7.02
N THR A 160 4.32 -4.77 -7.44
CA THR A 160 5.63 -4.98 -8.05
C THR A 160 5.71 -6.27 -8.84
N GLY A 161 6.42 -6.25 -9.96
CA GLY A 161 7.02 -7.46 -10.53
C GLY A 161 8.33 -7.80 -9.82
N PRO A 162 9.13 -8.73 -10.35
CA PRO A 162 10.43 -9.09 -9.78
C PRO A 162 11.29 -7.86 -9.52
N THR A 163 11.81 -7.75 -8.29
CA THR A 163 12.58 -6.59 -7.81
C THR A 163 13.75 -7.05 -6.95
N ASP A 164 14.75 -6.20 -6.76
CA ASP A 164 15.93 -6.55 -5.97
C ASP A 164 16.19 -5.53 -4.86
N LYS A 165 16.03 -4.25 -5.17
CA LYS A 165 16.46 -3.17 -4.28
C LYS A 165 15.84 -3.21 -2.89
N ILE A 166 14.56 -3.53 -2.78
CA ILE A 166 13.90 -3.58 -1.48
C ILE A 166 14.43 -4.73 -0.61
N TRP A 167 14.86 -5.84 -1.24
CA TRP A 167 15.45 -6.98 -0.53
C TRP A 167 16.86 -6.69 -0.04
N GLU A 168 17.68 -5.94 -0.81
CA GLU A 168 18.97 -5.46 -0.34
C GLU A 168 18.82 -4.69 0.98
N TYR A 169 17.87 -3.75 1.05
CA TYR A 169 17.59 -3.00 2.27
C TYR A 169 16.97 -3.86 3.37
N ALA A 170 16.08 -4.79 3.04
CA ALA A 170 15.43 -5.66 4.01
C ALA A 170 16.43 -6.57 4.75
N HIS A 171 17.49 -7.02 4.10
CA HIS A 171 18.55 -7.81 4.71
C HIS A 171 19.35 -7.06 5.78
N GLU A 172 19.42 -5.74 5.69
CA GLU A 172 20.11 -4.90 6.68
C GLU A 172 19.27 -4.64 7.95
N ILE A 173 17.99 -4.99 7.94
CA ILE A 173 17.05 -4.73 9.04
C ILE A 173 17.13 -5.84 10.10
N LYS A 174 17.63 -5.52 11.28
CA LYS A 174 17.83 -6.49 12.37
C LYS A 174 16.53 -6.96 13.05
N ASN A 175 15.49 -6.13 13.03
CA ASN A 175 14.22 -6.34 13.73
C ASN A 175 13.04 -6.46 12.77
N LEU A 176 13.28 -7.01 11.57
CA LEU A 176 12.24 -7.26 10.59
C LEU A 176 11.27 -8.32 11.12
N LYS A 177 9.98 -7.98 11.13
CA LYS A 177 8.91 -8.81 11.71
C LYS A 177 7.99 -9.40 10.65
N ALA A 178 7.83 -8.74 9.51
CA ALA A 178 6.93 -9.19 8.46
C ALA A 178 7.28 -8.57 7.11
N ILE A 179 6.88 -9.26 6.05
CA ILE A 179 6.93 -8.80 4.67
C ILE A 179 5.50 -8.88 4.12
N PHE A 180 4.96 -7.75 3.67
CA PHE A 180 3.73 -7.68 2.89
C PHE A 180 4.09 -7.46 1.44
N THR A 181 3.63 -8.34 0.55
CA THR A 181 3.91 -8.30 -0.88
C THR A 181 2.70 -8.78 -1.67
N GLU A 182 2.80 -8.86 -3.00
CA GLU A 182 1.66 -9.10 -3.87
C GLU A 182 1.79 -10.37 -4.71
N VAL A 183 0.66 -10.96 -5.07
CA VAL A 183 0.50 -11.90 -6.18
C VAL A 183 -0.82 -11.61 -6.87
N SER A 184 -0.77 -11.12 -8.11
CA SER A 184 -1.96 -10.62 -8.78
C SER A 184 -2.62 -11.61 -9.73
N PHE A 185 -1.82 -12.34 -10.50
CA PHE A 185 -2.31 -13.17 -11.61
C PHE A 185 -1.92 -14.64 -11.46
N PRO A 186 -2.78 -15.58 -11.91
CA PRO A 186 -2.42 -17.00 -11.95
C PRO A 186 -1.29 -17.28 -12.95
N ASN A 187 -0.59 -18.39 -12.80
CA ASN A 187 0.54 -18.79 -13.65
C ASN A 187 0.17 -18.82 -15.13
N SER A 188 -1.07 -19.17 -15.46
CA SER A 188 -1.58 -19.16 -16.84
C SER A 188 -1.60 -17.77 -17.49
N MET A 189 -1.50 -16.70 -16.70
CA MET A 189 -1.48 -15.30 -17.15
C MET A 189 -0.11 -14.64 -17.03
N GLU A 190 0.98 -15.41 -17.04
CA GLU A 190 2.35 -14.90 -16.92
C GLU A 190 2.65 -13.72 -17.85
N LYS A 191 2.24 -13.79 -19.11
CA LYS A 191 2.45 -12.70 -20.07
C LYS A 191 1.78 -11.37 -19.63
N VAL A 192 0.60 -11.45 -19.03
CA VAL A 192 -0.11 -10.28 -18.50
C VAL A 192 0.61 -9.77 -17.25
N ALA A 193 0.96 -10.67 -16.34
CA ALA A 193 1.70 -10.31 -15.12
C ALA A 193 3.02 -9.60 -15.46
N VAL A 194 3.81 -10.11 -16.40
CA VAL A 194 5.05 -9.48 -16.85
C VAL A 194 4.80 -8.11 -17.47
N ALA A 195 3.80 -7.99 -18.36
CA ALA A 195 3.49 -6.74 -19.04
C ALA A 195 2.96 -5.65 -18.09
N SER A 196 2.24 -6.03 -17.04
CA SER A 196 1.71 -5.14 -16.01
C SER A 196 2.59 -5.03 -14.76
N GLN A 197 3.75 -5.69 -14.77
CA GLN A 197 4.74 -5.67 -13.68
C GLN A 197 4.15 -6.13 -12.34
N HIS A 198 3.52 -7.31 -12.35
CA HIS A 198 3.00 -8.01 -11.19
C HIS A 198 3.57 -9.42 -11.07
N HIS A 199 3.34 -10.05 -9.92
CA HIS A 199 3.71 -11.45 -9.69
C HIS A 199 2.60 -12.44 -10.07
N THR A 200 3.05 -13.61 -10.56
CA THR A 200 2.32 -14.87 -10.50
C THR A 200 2.87 -15.71 -9.34
N PRO A 201 2.18 -16.78 -8.88
CA PRO A 201 2.73 -17.71 -7.90
C PRO A 201 4.10 -18.29 -8.31
N ALA A 202 4.30 -18.58 -9.60
CA ALA A 202 5.59 -19.08 -10.09
C ALA A 202 6.71 -18.03 -9.96
N SER A 203 6.48 -16.77 -10.36
CA SER A 203 7.47 -15.71 -10.19
C SER A 203 7.69 -15.34 -8.72
N MET A 204 6.65 -15.39 -7.88
CA MET A 204 6.76 -15.18 -6.44
C MET A 204 7.62 -16.27 -5.77
N LYS A 205 7.52 -17.52 -6.20
CA LYS A 205 8.39 -18.60 -5.72
C LYS A 205 9.88 -18.30 -5.92
N GLU A 206 10.23 -17.67 -7.03
CA GLU A 206 11.61 -17.21 -7.29
C GLU A 206 11.96 -15.96 -6.45
N GLU A 207 11.01 -15.04 -6.33
CA GLU A 207 11.18 -13.80 -5.56
C GLU A 207 11.46 -14.06 -4.07
N ILE A 208 10.75 -15.02 -3.48
CA ILE A 208 10.91 -15.44 -2.07
C ILE A 208 12.36 -15.85 -1.74
N LYS A 209 13.10 -16.38 -2.71
CA LYS A 209 14.52 -16.77 -2.50
C LYS A 209 15.43 -15.58 -2.20
N LYS A 210 15.01 -14.37 -2.59
CA LYS A 210 15.73 -13.11 -2.35
C LYS A 210 15.37 -12.48 -1.01
N MET A 211 14.27 -12.90 -0.38
CA MET A 211 13.78 -12.33 0.87
C MET A 211 14.58 -12.80 2.08
N PRO A 212 14.67 -12.01 3.16
CA PRO A 212 15.18 -12.47 4.43
C PRO A 212 14.50 -13.76 4.89
N LYS A 213 15.29 -14.70 5.40
CA LYS A 213 14.80 -15.98 5.93
C LYS A 213 14.09 -15.76 7.26
N ASP A 214 13.25 -16.71 7.64
CA ASP A 214 12.55 -16.76 8.94
C ASP A 214 11.63 -15.56 9.25
N VAL A 215 11.21 -14.82 8.21
CA VAL A 215 10.27 -13.71 8.32
C VAL A 215 8.94 -14.11 7.68
N PRO A 216 7.79 -13.94 8.36
CA PRO A 216 6.47 -14.17 7.81
C PRO A 216 6.21 -13.32 6.56
N ILE A 217 5.58 -13.93 5.55
CA ILE A 217 5.26 -13.33 4.25
C ILE A 217 3.74 -13.28 4.11
N PHE A 218 3.21 -12.09 3.92
CA PHE A 218 1.79 -11.84 3.70
C PHE A 218 1.56 -11.48 2.24
N LEU A 219 0.82 -12.34 1.52
CA LEU A 219 0.50 -12.14 0.10
C LEU A 219 -0.87 -11.49 -0.05
N GLY A 220 -0.89 -10.31 -0.65
CA GLY A 220 -2.08 -9.56 -1.00
C GLY A 220 -2.22 -9.32 -2.50
N HIS A 221 -3.06 -8.36 -2.86
CA HIS A 221 -3.32 -7.86 -4.21
C HIS A 221 -3.83 -8.93 -5.20
N LEU A 222 -4.40 -10.03 -4.69
CA LEU A 222 -4.99 -11.06 -5.54
C LEU A 222 -6.16 -10.47 -6.33
N LYS A 223 -6.19 -10.69 -7.63
CA LYS A 223 -7.33 -10.28 -8.47
C LYS A 223 -8.57 -11.11 -8.12
N PRO A 224 -9.71 -10.51 -7.76
CA PRO A 224 -10.88 -11.21 -7.23
C PRO A 224 -11.42 -12.32 -8.12
N ASN A 225 -11.37 -12.15 -9.44
CA ASN A 225 -11.86 -13.12 -10.42
C ASN A 225 -10.97 -14.38 -10.55
N PHE A 226 -9.75 -14.37 -10.00
CA PHE A 226 -8.83 -15.52 -10.04
C PHE A 226 -8.55 -16.13 -8.67
N GLN A 227 -9.25 -15.71 -7.63
CA GLN A 227 -8.91 -16.03 -6.24
C GLN A 227 -8.78 -17.53 -5.98
N SER A 228 -9.75 -18.35 -6.40
CA SER A 228 -9.71 -19.80 -6.19
C SER A 228 -8.50 -20.48 -6.84
N GLN A 229 -8.11 -20.00 -8.04
CA GLN A 229 -6.94 -20.50 -8.74
C GLN A 229 -5.66 -20.05 -8.04
N LEU A 230 -5.58 -18.78 -7.66
CA LEU A 230 -4.43 -18.21 -6.95
C LEU A 230 -4.19 -18.91 -5.62
N PHE A 231 -5.24 -19.19 -4.83
CA PHE A 231 -5.11 -19.90 -3.57
C PHE A 231 -4.47 -21.28 -3.77
N LYS A 232 -4.90 -22.03 -4.80
CA LYS A 232 -4.32 -23.33 -5.13
C LYS A 232 -2.86 -23.22 -5.54
N GLU A 233 -2.56 -22.34 -6.48
CA GLU A 233 -1.21 -22.19 -7.02
C GLU A 233 -0.22 -21.60 -5.98
N ILE A 234 -0.68 -20.70 -5.07
CA ILE A 234 0.14 -20.20 -3.96
C ILE A 234 0.44 -21.32 -2.96
N ALA A 235 -0.53 -22.20 -2.66
CA ALA A 235 -0.30 -23.35 -1.79
C ALA A 235 0.76 -24.32 -2.36
N GLU A 236 0.85 -24.42 -3.70
CA GLU A 236 1.87 -25.23 -4.39
C GLU A 236 3.29 -24.66 -4.28
N ILE A 237 3.47 -23.39 -3.84
CA ILE A 237 4.80 -22.84 -3.53
C ILE A 237 5.45 -23.63 -2.41
N GLY A 238 4.68 -24.05 -1.40
CA GLY A 238 5.13 -24.89 -0.30
C GLY A 238 6.04 -24.19 0.71
N ASP A 239 5.96 -22.86 0.86
CA ASP A 239 6.70 -22.12 1.87
C ASP A 239 5.78 -21.80 3.07
N GLU A 240 6.11 -22.35 4.24
CA GLU A 240 5.32 -22.26 5.47
C GLU A 240 5.20 -20.82 6.03
N ARG A 241 6.04 -19.90 5.57
CA ARG A 241 5.99 -18.49 5.97
C ARG A 241 4.83 -17.72 5.34
N ILE A 242 4.23 -18.28 4.28
CA ILE A 242 3.21 -17.58 3.49
C ILE A 242 1.87 -17.60 4.21
N THR A 243 1.28 -16.41 4.32
CA THR A 243 -0.11 -16.19 4.69
C THR A 243 -0.79 -15.37 3.60
N ILE A 244 -1.89 -15.84 3.04
CA ILE A 244 -2.68 -15.05 2.09
C ILE A 244 -3.57 -14.09 2.88
N LEU A 245 -3.55 -12.81 2.53
CA LEU A 245 -4.42 -11.81 3.14
C LEU A 245 -5.88 -12.09 2.79
N GLY A 246 -6.73 -12.12 3.82
CA GLY A 246 -8.17 -12.33 3.65
C GLY A 246 -8.90 -11.09 3.11
N SER A 247 -10.16 -11.30 2.71
CA SER A 247 -11.05 -10.23 2.26
C SER A 247 -11.65 -9.39 3.42
N GLY A 248 -11.42 -9.80 4.66
CA GLY A 248 -11.95 -9.15 5.84
C GLY A 248 -10.97 -8.18 6.49
N ASP A 249 -11.52 -7.40 7.42
CA ASP A 249 -10.78 -6.51 8.30
C ASP A 249 -9.96 -7.34 9.31
N THR A 250 -8.71 -7.61 8.97
CA THR A 250 -7.79 -8.43 9.76
C THR A 250 -6.65 -7.57 10.31
N SER A 251 -6.22 -7.84 11.54
CA SER A 251 -5.16 -7.10 12.20
C SER A 251 -4.01 -8.02 12.61
N TYR A 252 -2.79 -7.55 12.44
CA TYR A 252 -1.55 -8.23 12.84
C TYR A 252 -0.77 -7.34 13.80
N VAL A 253 -0.19 -7.94 14.84
CA VAL A 253 0.62 -7.23 15.84
C VAL A 253 2.07 -7.70 15.74
N PHE A 254 3.00 -6.76 15.59
CA PHE A 254 4.43 -6.98 15.45
C PHE A 254 5.24 -6.22 16.50
#